data_adb4cbbd55eba39210a1c5683cc5ab42
#
_entry.id   adb4cbbd55eba39210a1c5683cc5ab42
#
_cell.length_a   1.000
_cell.length_b   1.000
_cell.length_c   1.000
_cell.angle_alpha   90.00
_cell.angle_beta   90.00
_cell.angle_gamma   90.00
#
_symmetry.space_group_name_H-M   'P 1'
#
loop_
_entity.id
_entity.type
_entity.pdbx_description
1 polymer ?
#
loop_
_entity_poly.entity_id
_entity_poly.type
_entity_poly.pdbx_seq_one_letter_code
_entity_poly.pdbx_strand_id
1 'polypeptide(L)'
;ITEDEPSRVIESLDSFIPENRNQPYDMEKIILDIVDDGEHYPIQSNYATNIITSFARINGNTTGIVANQPMELAGVLDIKASEKAARFVRFCDAFNISILTLVDVPGFLPGVEQEHGGIIRSGAKLLYAYSEATVPRVCVVIRKAYGGAYIVMDSIGLGADKLFAWPSGEIAVMGAEGAVDIINRRELAEAEDRNSYKEKLVKEYNKKFSNPDIAAQLGLIDNI
;
A
#
# COMPACT_ATOMS: atom_id res chain seq x y z
N ILE A 1 11.15 26.98 -3.18
CA ILE A 1 9.92 27.48 -3.85
C ILE A 1 9.81 26.61 -5.08
N THR A 2 8.74 25.85 -5.21
CA THR A 2 8.44 25.08 -6.42
C THR A 2 7.77 25.99 -7.47
N GLU A 3 7.98 25.68 -8.76
CA GLU A 3 7.23 26.29 -9.87
C GLU A 3 6.01 25.44 -10.26
N ASP A 4 5.85 24.27 -9.65
CA ASP A 4 4.74 23.34 -9.92
C ASP A 4 3.41 23.90 -9.44
N GLU A 5 2.42 23.87 -10.31
CA GLU A 5 1.05 24.23 -9.96
C GLU A 5 0.43 23.17 -9.02
N PRO A 6 -0.08 23.54 -7.82
CA PRO A 6 -0.67 22.59 -6.89
C PRO A 6 -1.88 21.81 -7.45
N SER A 7 -2.55 22.39 -8.46
CA SER A 7 -3.73 21.81 -9.11
C SER A 7 -3.39 21.07 -10.42
N ARG A 8 -2.10 20.82 -10.70
CA ARG A 8 -1.71 20.12 -11.93
C ARG A 8 -2.32 18.72 -11.98
N VAL A 9 -2.79 18.34 -13.15
CA VAL A 9 -3.25 16.98 -13.45
C VAL A 9 -2.12 16.21 -14.13
N ILE A 10 -1.88 14.99 -13.67
CA ILE A 10 -0.79 14.14 -14.14
C ILE A 10 -1.39 13.01 -14.98
N GLU A 11 -1.63 13.28 -16.25
CA GLU A 11 -2.28 12.33 -17.18
C GLU A 11 -1.53 10.99 -17.32
N SER A 12 -0.20 10.97 -17.11
CA SER A 12 0.61 9.76 -17.15
C SER A 12 0.18 8.72 -16.11
N LEU A 13 -0.42 9.15 -15.01
CA LEU A 13 -0.86 8.27 -13.92
C LEU A 13 -2.18 7.53 -14.22
N ASP A 14 -3.02 8.03 -15.12
CA ASP A 14 -4.31 7.42 -15.46
C ASP A 14 -4.18 5.99 -16.01
N SER A 15 -3.09 5.70 -16.70
CA SER A 15 -2.80 4.38 -17.29
C SER A 15 -1.55 3.72 -16.74
N PHE A 16 -0.98 4.24 -15.65
CA PHE A 16 0.29 3.78 -15.13
C PHE A 16 0.22 2.38 -14.50
N ILE A 17 -0.88 2.07 -13.84
CA ILE A 17 -1.05 0.78 -13.18
C ILE A 17 -1.40 -0.30 -14.20
N PRO A 18 -0.61 -1.39 -14.30
CA PRO A 18 -0.89 -2.48 -15.22
C PRO A 18 -2.26 -3.12 -14.96
N GLU A 19 -3.00 -3.42 -16.04
CA GLU A 19 -4.27 -4.17 -15.95
C GLU A 19 -4.08 -5.56 -15.32
N ASN A 20 -2.93 -6.20 -15.63
CA ASN A 20 -2.55 -7.45 -14.98
C ASN A 20 -2.09 -7.17 -13.53
N ARG A 21 -2.92 -7.58 -12.57
CA ARG A 21 -2.71 -7.40 -11.13
C ARG A 21 -1.41 -7.99 -10.59
N ASN A 22 -0.83 -8.96 -11.29
CA ASN A 22 0.42 -9.62 -10.90
C ASN A 22 1.66 -9.00 -11.58
N GLN A 23 1.45 -8.08 -12.52
CA GLN A 23 2.55 -7.36 -13.13
C GLN A 23 3.07 -6.28 -12.18
N PRO A 24 4.38 -6.30 -11.83
CA PRO A 24 4.97 -5.27 -11.01
C PRO A 24 5.10 -3.96 -11.78
N TYR A 25 5.14 -2.86 -11.06
CA TYR A 25 5.47 -1.52 -11.55
C TYR A 25 6.36 -0.83 -10.52
N ASP A 26 7.06 0.19 -10.97
CA ASP A 26 7.97 0.95 -10.14
C ASP A 26 7.24 2.10 -9.43
N MET A 27 7.08 1.96 -8.11
CA MET A 27 6.42 2.98 -7.28
C MET A 27 7.21 4.30 -7.25
N GLU A 28 8.53 4.27 -7.48
CA GLU A 28 9.35 5.47 -7.49
C GLU A 28 8.92 6.45 -8.59
N LYS A 29 8.43 5.94 -9.73
CA LYS A 29 7.90 6.78 -10.80
C LYS A 29 6.65 7.56 -10.38
N ILE A 30 5.75 6.92 -9.62
CA ILE A 30 4.59 7.61 -9.06
C ILE A 30 5.05 8.70 -8.09
N ILE A 31 6.03 8.40 -7.24
CA ILE A 31 6.59 9.40 -6.31
C ILE A 31 7.13 10.60 -7.09
N LEU A 32 7.96 10.38 -8.11
CA LEU A 32 8.55 11.44 -8.93
C LEU A 32 7.49 12.31 -9.62
N ASP A 33 6.39 11.70 -10.08
CA ASP A 33 5.31 12.42 -10.75
C ASP A 33 4.51 13.33 -9.80
N ILE A 34 4.32 12.91 -8.53
CA ILE A 34 3.47 13.64 -7.58
C ILE A 34 4.20 14.68 -6.73
N VAL A 35 5.53 14.56 -6.58
CA VAL A 35 6.32 15.51 -5.79
C VAL A 35 6.72 16.74 -6.59
N ASP A 36 7.05 17.81 -5.86
CA ASP A 36 7.51 19.05 -6.49
C ASP A 36 8.82 18.84 -7.25
N ASP A 37 8.89 19.42 -8.44
CA ASP A 37 10.05 19.41 -9.33
C ASP A 37 10.53 17.99 -9.73
N GLY A 38 9.74 16.95 -9.43
CA GLY A 38 10.10 15.54 -9.65
C GLY A 38 11.32 15.10 -8.82
N GLU A 39 11.52 15.71 -7.65
CA GLU A 39 12.69 15.44 -6.82
C GLU A 39 12.32 14.84 -5.46
N HIS A 40 12.99 13.76 -5.09
CA HIS A 40 12.93 13.22 -3.74
C HIS A 40 14.31 12.82 -3.23
N TYR A 41 14.45 12.66 -1.93
CA TYR A 41 15.67 12.26 -1.26
C TYR A 41 15.48 10.90 -0.57
N PRO A 42 15.88 9.78 -1.19
CA PRO A 42 15.73 8.44 -0.64
C PRO A 42 16.56 8.22 0.62
N ILE A 43 15.94 7.59 1.61
CA ILE A 43 16.58 7.20 2.86
C ILE A 43 16.75 5.68 2.87
N GLN A 44 17.97 5.19 3.07
CA GLN A 44 18.29 3.75 3.08
C GLN A 44 17.85 3.02 1.79
N SER A 45 18.12 3.61 0.63
CA SER A 45 17.71 3.08 -0.70
C SER A 45 18.18 1.64 -0.95
N ASN A 46 19.32 1.22 -0.41
CA ASN A 46 19.89 -0.12 -0.57
C ASN A 46 19.51 -1.11 0.55
N TYR A 47 18.64 -0.72 1.47
CA TYR A 47 18.19 -1.56 2.59
C TYR A 47 16.67 -1.72 2.56
N ALA A 48 16.18 -2.96 2.65
CA ALA A 48 14.75 -3.29 2.57
C ALA A 48 14.09 -2.57 1.37
N THR A 49 14.54 -2.93 0.17
CA THR A 49 14.15 -2.27 -1.10
C THR A 49 12.68 -2.45 -1.46
N ASN A 50 12.01 -3.41 -0.82
CA ASN A 50 10.56 -3.64 -0.91
C ASN A 50 9.72 -2.54 -0.25
N ILE A 51 10.35 -1.60 0.47
CA ILE A 51 9.71 -0.38 0.97
C ILE A 51 10.60 0.84 0.71
N ILE A 52 10.01 1.89 0.18
CA ILE A 52 10.65 3.18 -0.06
C ILE A 52 10.38 4.08 1.13
N THR A 53 11.42 4.73 1.63
CA THR A 53 11.34 5.84 2.58
C THR A 53 12.13 7.00 2.01
N SER A 54 11.53 8.17 1.90
CA SER A 54 12.20 9.34 1.33
C SER A 54 11.63 10.65 1.85
N PHE A 55 12.40 11.71 1.73
CA PHE A 55 11.89 13.07 1.86
C PHE A 55 11.65 13.66 0.48
N ALA A 56 10.59 14.43 0.36
CA ALA A 56 10.27 15.20 -0.83
C ALA A 56 9.60 16.52 -0.44
N ARG A 57 9.21 17.32 -1.42
CA ARG A 57 8.33 18.47 -1.22
C ARG A 57 7.02 18.24 -1.93
N ILE A 58 5.95 18.69 -1.32
CA ILE A 58 4.62 18.73 -1.92
C ILE A 58 4.05 20.13 -1.62
N ASN A 59 3.82 20.90 -2.66
CA ASN A 59 3.40 22.31 -2.56
C ASN A 59 4.33 23.13 -1.63
N GLY A 60 5.63 22.95 -1.81
CA GLY A 60 6.68 23.62 -1.05
C GLY A 60 6.91 23.08 0.37
N ASN A 61 6.09 22.16 0.87
CA ASN A 61 6.21 21.61 2.23
C ASN A 61 7.00 20.32 2.24
N THR A 62 7.94 20.20 3.17
CA THR A 62 8.69 18.96 3.37
C THR A 62 7.75 17.85 3.84
N THR A 63 7.77 16.74 3.13
CA THR A 63 6.91 15.57 3.37
C THR A 63 7.76 14.31 3.41
N GLY A 64 7.54 13.46 4.41
CA GLY A 64 8.08 12.12 4.45
C GLY A 64 7.21 11.18 3.62
N ILE A 65 7.80 10.38 2.75
CA ILE A 65 7.11 9.41 1.92
C ILE A 65 7.45 8.00 2.40
N VAL A 66 6.42 7.19 2.63
CA VAL A 66 6.52 5.76 2.89
C VAL A 66 5.73 5.03 1.83
N ALA A 67 6.36 4.17 1.04
CA ALA A 67 5.68 3.52 -0.08
C ALA A 67 6.13 2.07 -0.24
N ASN A 68 5.21 1.15 -0.55
CA ASN A 68 5.57 -0.20 -0.96
C ASN A 68 6.20 -0.16 -2.36
N GLN A 69 7.22 -1.01 -2.62
CA GLN A 69 7.83 -1.14 -3.94
C GLN A 69 7.46 -2.49 -4.58
N PRO A 70 6.45 -2.52 -5.49
CA PRO A 70 6.00 -3.77 -6.10
C PRO A 70 7.06 -4.51 -6.94
N MET A 71 8.08 -3.80 -7.42
CA MET A 71 9.22 -4.40 -8.14
C MET A 71 10.04 -5.34 -7.25
N GLU A 72 10.01 -5.13 -5.94
CA GLU A 72 10.80 -5.87 -4.96
C GLU A 72 9.88 -6.68 -4.04
N LEU A 73 10.01 -8.01 -4.09
CA LEU A 73 9.18 -8.93 -3.31
C LEU A 73 7.65 -8.62 -3.42
N ALA A 74 7.19 -8.12 -4.57
CA ALA A 74 5.79 -7.70 -4.80
C ALA A 74 5.26 -6.66 -3.78
N GLY A 75 6.13 -5.91 -3.11
CA GLY A 75 5.76 -4.92 -2.11
C GLY A 75 5.33 -5.48 -0.74
N VAL A 76 5.56 -6.77 -0.46
CA VAL A 76 5.23 -7.37 0.85
C VAL A 76 5.99 -6.68 1.98
N LEU A 77 5.45 -6.72 3.20
CA LEU A 77 6.16 -6.32 4.39
C LEU A 77 6.91 -7.51 5.00
N ASP A 78 8.22 -7.42 5.07
CA ASP A 78 9.06 -8.32 5.87
C ASP A 78 9.52 -7.61 7.15
N ILE A 79 10.32 -8.29 7.96
CA ILE A 79 10.87 -7.74 9.21
C ILE A 79 11.62 -6.44 8.94
N LYS A 80 12.51 -6.44 7.93
CA LYS A 80 13.38 -5.30 7.62
C LYS A 80 12.59 -4.10 7.10
N ALA A 81 11.63 -4.32 6.22
CA ALA A 81 10.75 -3.27 5.70
C ALA A 81 9.91 -2.63 6.82
N SER A 82 9.34 -3.46 7.70
CA SER A 82 8.57 -2.98 8.85
C SER A 82 9.41 -2.11 9.79
N GLU A 83 10.64 -2.52 10.08
CA GLU A 83 11.54 -1.75 10.96
C GLU A 83 12.06 -0.47 10.31
N LYS A 84 12.38 -0.51 9.01
CA LYS A 84 12.77 0.68 8.23
C LYS A 84 11.67 1.73 8.23
N ALA A 85 10.45 1.32 7.87
CA ALA A 85 9.29 2.21 7.84
C ALA A 85 8.96 2.76 9.24
N ALA A 86 8.91 1.92 10.27
CA ALA A 86 8.64 2.35 11.64
C ALA A 86 9.63 3.40 12.14
N ARG A 87 10.93 3.19 11.87
CA ARG A 87 11.97 4.16 12.23
C ARG A 87 11.78 5.49 11.50
N PHE A 88 11.45 5.43 10.21
CA PHE A 88 11.26 6.63 9.39
C PHE A 88 10.03 7.42 9.81
N VAL A 89 8.89 6.76 10.06
CA VAL A 89 7.66 7.40 10.57
C VAL A 89 7.94 8.12 11.89
N ARG A 90 8.63 7.47 12.85
CA ARG A 90 8.99 8.10 14.14
C ARG A 90 9.95 9.26 13.96
N PHE A 91 10.84 9.20 12.98
CA PHE A 91 11.71 10.34 12.65
C PHE A 91 10.86 11.52 12.14
N CYS A 92 9.95 11.29 11.19
CA CYS A 92 9.06 12.32 10.67
C CYS A 92 8.26 12.99 11.79
N ASP A 93 7.67 12.18 12.68
CA ASP A 93 6.92 12.69 13.83
C ASP A 93 7.80 13.54 14.77
N ALA A 94 9.00 13.06 15.12
CA ALA A 94 9.92 13.77 16.00
C ALA A 94 10.38 15.13 15.44
N PHE A 95 10.39 15.30 14.13
CA PHE A 95 10.81 16.54 13.46
C PHE A 95 9.63 17.32 12.84
N ASN A 96 8.41 16.96 13.19
CA ASN A 96 7.19 17.64 12.72
C ASN A 96 7.07 17.69 11.19
N ILE A 97 7.38 16.55 10.53
CA ILE A 97 7.30 16.35 9.07
C ILE A 97 6.05 15.56 8.77
N SER A 98 5.14 16.09 7.95
CA SER A 98 3.94 15.38 7.49
C SER A 98 4.31 14.12 6.70
N ILE A 99 3.41 13.13 6.66
CA ILE A 99 3.67 11.85 6.03
C ILE A 99 2.65 11.57 4.93
N LEU A 100 3.15 11.15 3.76
CA LEU A 100 2.37 10.56 2.69
C LEU A 100 2.72 9.07 2.60
N THR A 101 1.71 8.22 2.74
CA THR A 101 1.84 6.77 2.61
C THR A 101 1.21 6.29 1.31
N LEU A 102 1.97 5.60 0.44
CA LEU A 102 1.48 5.00 -0.80
C LEU A 102 1.45 3.48 -0.66
N VAL A 103 0.25 2.90 -0.77
CA VAL A 103 0.02 1.49 -0.44
C VAL A 103 -0.17 0.63 -1.69
N ASP A 104 0.68 -0.37 -1.84
CA ASP A 104 0.46 -1.55 -2.68
C ASP A 104 1.08 -2.77 -1.98
N VAL A 105 0.34 -3.33 -1.03
CA VAL A 105 0.84 -4.39 -0.13
C VAL A 105 -0.06 -5.62 -0.17
N PRO A 106 0.44 -6.77 -0.65
CA PRO A 106 -0.33 -8.01 -0.69
C PRO A 106 -0.38 -8.75 0.66
N GLY A 107 0.48 -8.39 1.61
CA GLY A 107 0.54 -9.03 2.93
C GLY A 107 1.90 -8.89 3.59
N PHE A 108 2.02 -9.50 4.76
CA PHE A 108 3.33 -9.78 5.36
C PHE A 108 3.99 -10.97 4.66
N LEU A 109 5.34 -10.96 4.59
CA LEU A 109 6.08 -12.06 4.00
C LEU A 109 5.89 -13.33 4.85
N PRO A 110 5.34 -14.41 4.27
CA PRO A 110 5.19 -15.67 4.99
C PRO A 110 6.51 -16.42 5.05
N GLY A 111 6.64 -17.35 5.99
CA GLY A 111 7.77 -18.28 6.06
C GLY A 111 8.35 -18.41 7.47
N VAL A 112 8.96 -19.58 7.71
CA VAL A 112 9.50 -19.96 9.03
C VAL A 112 10.53 -18.94 9.54
N GLU A 113 11.38 -18.42 8.67
CA GLU A 113 12.39 -17.42 9.04
C GLU A 113 11.76 -16.11 9.50
N GLN A 114 10.68 -15.68 8.85
CA GLN A 114 9.95 -14.46 9.24
C GLN A 114 9.21 -14.67 10.56
N GLU A 115 8.54 -15.81 10.72
CA GLU A 115 7.83 -16.15 11.95
C GLU A 115 8.79 -16.24 13.15
N HIS A 116 9.87 -17.01 13.03
CA HIS A 116 10.88 -17.15 14.09
C HIS A 116 11.69 -15.85 14.29
N GLY A 117 11.90 -15.08 13.25
CA GLY A 117 12.55 -13.78 13.29
C GLY A 117 11.73 -12.69 13.98
N GLY A 118 10.42 -12.91 14.16
CA GLY A 118 9.50 -12.01 14.86
C GLY A 118 8.82 -10.98 13.96
N ILE A 119 8.33 -11.41 12.79
CA ILE A 119 7.59 -10.55 11.85
C ILE A 119 6.40 -9.85 12.52
N ILE A 120 5.67 -10.53 13.41
CA ILE A 120 4.54 -9.93 14.13
C ILE A 120 5.01 -8.78 15.02
N ARG A 121 6.12 -8.97 15.73
CA ARG A 121 6.71 -7.93 16.57
C ARG A 121 7.21 -6.74 15.75
N SER A 122 7.85 -6.99 14.62
CA SER A 122 8.35 -5.92 13.74
C SER A 122 7.22 -5.19 13.04
N GLY A 123 6.18 -5.90 12.59
CA GLY A 123 4.94 -5.30 12.10
C GLY A 123 4.23 -4.44 13.16
N ALA A 124 4.21 -4.90 14.41
CA ALA A 124 3.69 -4.12 15.51
C ALA A 124 4.46 -2.81 15.76
N LYS A 125 5.79 -2.78 15.55
CA LYS A 125 6.56 -1.52 15.63
C LYS A 125 6.06 -0.48 14.61
N LEU A 126 5.73 -0.91 13.39
CA LEU A 126 5.19 -0.03 12.36
C LEU A 126 3.78 0.45 12.73
N LEU A 127 2.93 -0.44 13.21
CA LEU A 127 1.61 -0.10 13.72
C LEU A 127 1.69 0.96 14.82
N TYR A 128 2.53 0.74 15.82
CA TYR A 128 2.72 1.72 16.91
C TYR A 128 3.29 3.04 16.42
N ALA A 129 4.24 3.02 15.47
CA ALA A 129 4.81 4.25 14.93
C ALA A 129 3.73 5.15 14.31
N TYR A 130 2.84 4.58 13.51
CA TYR A 130 1.73 5.34 12.95
C TYR A 130 0.68 5.73 13.99
N SER A 131 0.34 4.84 14.92
CA SER A 131 -0.66 5.15 15.96
C SER A 131 -0.23 6.27 16.93
N GLU A 132 1.07 6.39 17.18
CA GLU A 132 1.64 7.43 18.07
C GLU A 132 1.91 8.74 17.33
N ALA A 133 2.07 8.71 16.01
CA ALA A 133 2.43 9.88 15.21
C ALA A 133 1.34 10.98 15.30
N THR A 134 1.78 12.20 15.57
CA THR A 134 0.94 13.39 15.75
C THR A 134 0.97 14.34 14.56
N VAL A 135 1.87 14.10 13.61
CA VAL A 135 1.98 14.89 12.37
C VAL A 135 0.84 14.57 11.40
N PRO A 136 0.48 15.51 10.50
CA PRO A 136 -0.50 15.24 9.45
C PRO A 136 -0.11 14.05 8.59
N ARG A 137 -1.07 13.13 8.34
CA ARG A 137 -0.85 11.90 7.61
C ARG A 137 -1.92 11.69 6.55
N VAL A 138 -1.48 11.43 5.33
CA VAL A 138 -2.35 11.07 4.21
C VAL A 138 -1.92 9.71 3.69
N CYS A 139 -2.90 8.82 3.52
CA CYS A 139 -2.67 7.50 2.95
C CYS A 139 -3.40 7.38 1.61
N VAL A 140 -2.73 6.82 0.61
CA VAL A 140 -3.32 6.55 -0.70
C VAL A 140 -3.09 5.09 -1.08
N VAL A 141 -4.18 4.35 -1.23
CA VAL A 141 -4.15 2.98 -1.74
C VAL A 141 -4.05 3.02 -3.26
N ILE A 142 -2.90 2.60 -3.78
CA ILE A 142 -2.63 2.59 -5.22
C ILE A 142 -3.22 1.34 -5.87
N ARG A 143 -2.98 0.16 -5.29
CA ARG A 143 -3.49 -1.11 -5.81
C ARG A 143 -3.89 -2.07 -4.68
N LYS A 144 -3.01 -2.96 -4.24
CA LYS A 144 -3.32 -3.98 -3.22
C LYS A 144 -3.23 -3.38 -1.81
N ALA A 145 -4.21 -3.67 -0.99
CA ALA A 145 -4.25 -3.30 0.43
C ALA A 145 -4.88 -4.47 1.21
N TYR A 146 -4.06 -5.51 1.54
CA TYR A 146 -4.60 -6.75 2.06
C TYR A 146 -4.22 -6.99 3.53
N GLY A 147 -5.25 -7.34 4.30
CA GLY A 147 -5.15 -7.89 5.64
C GLY A 147 -4.40 -7.01 6.64
N GLY A 148 -3.65 -7.65 7.54
CA GLY A 148 -2.90 -6.95 8.58
C GLY A 148 -1.78 -6.05 8.05
N ALA A 149 -1.21 -6.37 6.90
CA ALA A 149 -0.17 -5.54 6.29
C ALA A 149 -0.71 -4.19 5.81
N TYR A 150 -1.94 -4.17 5.26
CA TYR A 150 -2.62 -2.91 4.96
C TYR A 150 -2.88 -2.10 6.23
N ILE A 151 -3.37 -2.76 7.29
CA ILE A 151 -3.68 -2.06 8.53
C ILE A 151 -2.48 -1.29 9.05
N VAL A 152 -1.28 -1.88 9.06
CA VAL A 152 -0.06 -1.23 9.57
C VAL A 152 0.55 -0.19 8.62
N MET A 153 0.04 -0.08 7.40
CA MET A 153 0.44 0.93 6.41
C MET A 153 -0.48 2.16 6.45
N ASP A 154 -0.60 2.76 7.63
CA ASP A 154 -1.35 4.01 7.85
C ASP A 154 -2.83 3.95 7.47
N SER A 155 -3.52 2.86 7.84
CA SER A 155 -4.96 2.76 7.61
C SER A 155 -5.74 3.77 8.45
N ILE A 156 -6.98 4.04 8.06
CA ILE A 156 -7.88 4.94 8.80
C ILE A 156 -8.04 4.51 10.28
N GLY A 157 -7.97 3.22 10.57
CA GLY A 157 -8.02 2.68 11.93
C GLY A 157 -6.82 3.03 12.81
N LEU A 158 -5.70 3.47 12.22
CA LEU A 158 -4.52 3.99 12.93
C LEU A 158 -4.53 5.52 13.06
N GLY A 159 -5.60 6.17 12.61
CA GLY A 159 -5.77 7.61 12.74
C GLY A 159 -5.13 8.42 11.61
N ALA A 160 -5.00 7.88 10.40
CA ALA A 160 -4.68 8.69 9.22
C ALA A 160 -5.72 9.82 9.09
N ASP A 161 -5.27 11.05 8.81
CA ASP A 161 -6.17 12.20 8.67
C ASP A 161 -7.02 12.11 7.41
N LYS A 162 -6.44 11.54 6.34
CA LYS A 162 -7.14 11.26 5.09
C LYS A 162 -6.66 9.96 4.48
N LEU A 163 -7.61 9.21 3.93
CA LEU A 163 -7.34 8.00 3.19
C LEU A 163 -8.08 8.01 1.85
N PHE A 164 -7.31 7.92 0.79
CA PHE A 164 -7.81 7.85 -0.59
C PHE A 164 -7.48 6.50 -1.21
N ALA A 165 -8.21 6.12 -2.25
CA ALA A 165 -7.85 5.00 -3.09
C ALA A 165 -7.92 5.37 -4.57
N TRP A 166 -6.98 4.86 -5.37
CA TRP A 166 -7.11 4.91 -6.81
C TRP A 166 -8.22 3.96 -7.29
N PRO A 167 -8.76 4.15 -8.50
CA PRO A 167 -9.77 3.23 -9.06
C PRO A 167 -9.27 1.78 -9.15
N SER A 168 -7.94 1.58 -9.22
CA SER A 168 -7.26 0.28 -9.16
C SER A 168 -7.13 -0.30 -7.75
N GLY A 169 -7.56 0.41 -6.71
CA GLY A 169 -7.43 0.03 -5.32
C GLY A 169 -8.24 -1.21 -4.95
N GLU A 170 -7.62 -2.13 -4.22
CA GLU A 170 -8.23 -3.36 -3.75
C GLU A 170 -8.04 -3.48 -2.24
N ILE A 171 -9.06 -3.13 -1.48
CA ILE A 171 -9.03 -3.20 -0.01
C ILE A 171 -9.79 -4.45 0.43
N ALA A 172 -9.08 -5.44 0.96
CA ALA A 172 -9.65 -6.72 1.33
C ALA A 172 -8.85 -7.43 2.44
N VAL A 173 -9.44 -8.48 3.02
CA VAL A 173 -8.73 -9.33 3.98
C VAL A 173 -7.61 -10.10 3.31
N MET A 174 -7.84 -10.56 2.06
CA MET A 174 -6.88 -11.28 1.23
C MET A 174 -7.23 -11.12 -0.25
N GLY A 175 -6.30 -11.46 -1.14
CA GLY A 175 -6.55 -11.45 -2.57
C GLY A 175 -7.66 -12.42 -2.97
N ALA A 176 -8.41 -12.06 -4.03
CA ALA A 176 -9.59 -12.81 -4.48
C ALA A 176 -9.31 -14.29 -4.80
N GLU A 177 -8.14 -14.60 -5.37
CA GLU A 177 -7.76 -15.99 -5.70
C GLU A 177 -7.70 -16.86 -4.44
N GLY A 178 -7.08 -16.37 -3.37
CA GLY A 178 -7.00 -17.07 -2.09
C GLY A 178 -8.36 -17.17 -1.40
N ALA A 179 -9.16 -16.12 -1.45
CA ALA A 179 -10.50 -16.11 -0.88
C ALA A 179 -11.41 -17.14 -1.56
N VAL A 180 -11.40 -17.20 -2.89
CA VAL A 180 -12.17 -18.16 -3.68
C VAL A 180 -11.72 -19.60 -3.41
N ASP A 181 -10.43 -19.88 -3.32
CA ASP A 181 -9.92 -21.22 -2.97
C ASP A 181 -10.40 -21.71 -1.59
N ILE A 182 -10.61 -20.80 -0.65
CA ILE A 182 -11.09 -21.13 0.69
C ILE A 182 -12.62 -21.28 0.69
N ILE A 183 -13.33 -20.28 0.20
CA ILE A 183 -14.80 -20.18 0.29
C ILE A 183 -15.45 -21.23 -0.61
N ASN A 184 -14.95 -21.38 -1.85
CA ASN A 184 -15.54 -22.26 -2.85
C ASN A 184 -14.80 -23.59 -3.00
N ARG A 185 -14.06 -24.02 -1.99
CA ARG A 185 -13.20 -25.22 -2.06
C ARG A 185 -13.93 -26.47 -2.56
N ARG A 186 -15.19 -26.68 -2.10
CA ARG A 186 -16.00 -27.84 -2.49
C ARG A 186 -16.45 -27.76 -3.95
N GLU A 187 -17.00 -26.61 -4.33
CA GLU A 187 -17.48 -26.36 -5.70
C GLU A 187 -16.33 -26.47 -6.72
N LEU A 188 -15.14 -25.94 -6.37
CA LEU A 188 -13.94 -26.06 -7.19
C LEU A 188 -13.43 -27.49 -7.34
N ALA A 189 -13.67 -28.36 -6.34
CA ALA A 189 -13.29 -29.77 -6.41
C ALA A 189 -14.24 -30.60 -7.29
N GLU A 190 -15.49 -30.16 -7.45
CA GLU A 190 -16.54 -30.83 -8.24
C GLU A 190 -16.65 -30.26 -9.67
N ALA A 191 -15.97 -29.14 -9.98
CA ALA A 191 -16.06 -28.49 -11.28
C ALA A 191 -15.33 -29.31 -12.37
N GLU A 192 -15.98 -29.51 -13.52
CA GLU A 192 -15.39 -30.17 -14.70
C GLU A 192 -14.15 -29.43 -15.22
N ASP A 193 -14.20 -28.09 -15.27
CA ASP A 193 -13.06 -27.23 -15.57
C ASP A 193 -12.81 -26.28 -14.37
N ARG A 194 -11.96 -26.73 -13.48
CA ARG A 194 -11.61 -26.00 -12.25
C ARG A 194 -11.04 -24.61 -12.54
N ASN A 195 -10.20 -24.47 -13.57
CA ASN A 195 -9.50 -23.22 -13.82
C ASN A 195 -10.48 -22.16 -14.36
N SER A 196 -11.27 -22.49 -15.35
CA SER A 196 -12.27 -21.59 -15.91
C SER A 196 -13.32 -21.20 -14.87
N TYR A 197 -13.77 -22.16 -14.05
CA TYR A 197 -14.71 -21.89 -12.97
C TYR A 197 -14.10 -20.99 -11.88
N LYS A 198 -12.84 -21.21 -11.49
CA LYS A 198 -12.12 -20.35 -10.56
C LYS A 198 -11.99 -18.91 -11.09
N GLU A 199 -11.61 -18.73 -12.35
CA GLU A 199 -11.51 -17.40 -12.96
C GLU A 199 -12.84 -16.63 -12.91
N LYS A 200 -13.95 -17.31 -13.16
CA LYS A 200 -15.28 -16.72 -13.05
C LYS A 200 -15.55 -16.25 -11.62
N LEU A 201 -15.33 -17.11 -10.64
CA LEU A 201 -15.56 -16.80 -9.23
C LEU A 201 -14.66 -15.65 -8.74
N VAL A 202 -13.40 -15.61 -9.17
CA VAL A 202 -12.47 -14.52 -8.87
C VAL A 202 -12.97 -13.18 -9.41
N LYS A 203 -13.48 -13.16 -10.66
CA LYS A 203 -14.07 -11.94 -11.25
C LYS A 203 -15.31 -11.47 -10.47
N GLU A 204 -16.17 -12.40 -10.09
CA GLU A 204 -17.36 -12.10 -9.28
C GLU A 204 -16.98 -11.58 -7.88
N TYR A 205 -15.99 -12.21 -7.24
CA TYR A 205 -15.48 -11.79 -5.94
C TYR A 205 -14.90 -10.38 -5.99
N ASN A 206 -14.05 -10.09 -6.97
CA ASN A 206 -13.47 -8.78 -7.15
C ASN A 206 -14.53 -7.69 -7.32
N LYS A 207 -15.51 -7.94 -8.17
CA LYS A 207 -16.62 -7.01 -8.39
C LYS A 207 -17.43 -6.75 -7.12
N LYS A 208 -17.56 -7.74 -6.26
CA LYS A 208 -18.41 -7.66 -5.06
C LYS A 208 -17.67 -7.17 -3.81
N PHE A 209 -16.35 -7.42 -3.68
CA PHE A 209 -15.65 -7.22 -2.42
C PHE A 209 -14.31 -6.49 -2.53
N SER A 210 -13.65 -6.48 -3.69
CA SER A 210 -12.28 -5.97 -3.81
C SER A 210 -12.21 -4.76 -4.73
N ASN A 211 -13.08 -3.78 -4.50
CA ASN A 211 -13.06 -2.53 -5.23
C ASN A 211 -13.18 -1.34 -4.27
N PRO A 212 -12.68 -0.15 -4.64
CA PRO A 212 -12.67 1.01 -3.74
C PRO A 212 -14.07 1.55 -3.43
N ASP A 213 -15.06 1.35 -4.30
CA ASP A 213 -16.43 1.81 -4.06
C ASP A 213 -17.04 1.15 -2.81
N ILE A 214 -16.78 -0.13 -2.60
CA ILE A 214 -17.24 -0.84 -1.40
C ILE A 214 -16.53 -0.28 -0.16
N ALA A 215 -15.23 -0.03 -0.25
CA ALA A 215 -14.47 0.56 0.85
C ALA A 215 -14.99 1.96 1.21
N ALA A 216 -15.33 2.77 0.20
CA ALA A 216 -15.94 4.09 0.39
C ALA A 216 -17.32 3.99 1.07
N GLN A 217 -18.19 3.08 0.61
CA GLN A 217 -19.50 2.85 1.22
C GLN A 217 -19.42 2.38 2.67
N LEU A 218 -18.35 1.66 3.04
CA LEU A 218 -18.10 1.21 4.40
C LEU A 218 -17.37 2.24 5.28
N GLY A 219 -17.01 3.40 4.73
CA GLY A 219 -16.27 4.44 5.44
C GLY A 219 -14.81 4.07 5.74
N LEU A 220 -14.23 3.17 4.95
CA LEU A 220 -12.82 2.76 5.08
C LEU A 220 -11.87 3.69 4.33
N ILE A 221 -12.39 4.49 3.41
CA ILE A 221 -11.67 5.53 2.68
C ILE A 221 -12.53 6.79 2.57
N ASP A 222 -11.90 7.95 2.44
CA ASP A 222 -12.59 9.24 2.30
C ASP A 222 -13.10 9.48 0.87
N ASN A 223 -12.33 9.08 -0.15
CA ASN A 223 -12.70 9.27 -1.55
C ASN A 223 -11.85 8.39 -2.50
N ILE A 224 -12.31 8.32 -3.76
CA ILE A 224 -11.65 7.65 -4.87
C ILE A 224 -11.16 8.71 -5.86
#